data_366ba72a677bb9046ac6d08cf9964611
#
_entry.id   366ba72a677bb9046ac6d08cf9964611
#
_cell.length_a   1.000
_cell.length_b   1.000
_cell.length_c   1.000
_cell.angle_alpha   90.00
_cell.angle_beta   90.00
_cell.angle_gamma   90.00
#
_symmetry.space_group_name_H-M   'P 1'
#
loop_
_entity.id
_entity.type
_entity.pdbx_description
1 polymer ?
#
loop_
_entity_poly.entity_id
_entity_poly.type
_entity_poly.pdbx_seq_one_letter_code
_entity_poly.pdbx_strand_id
1 'polypeptide(L)'
;MSYLELLSLTREPFSNSPDPDAYYAAETHSLCLNRLEIAIRLKRGLNVVLGEVGTGKSTLCRKLVKTLSEKPDFTVFCLLDGGAESASSFLKTLCTHFGVDWDGKDTAEAIDKIEGKVLKLALEEKRQPNPINEVFPLLTMPALAD
;
A
#
# COMPACT_ATOMS: atom_id res chain seq x y z
N MET A 1 29.61 25.38 3.45
CA MET A 1 28.29 25.88 3.01
C MET A 1 27.63 24.77 2.20
N SER A 2 26.52 24.23 2.67
CA SER A 2 25.80 23.18 1.97
C SER A 2 25.08 23.77 0.75
N TYR A 3 24.91 23.01 -0.34
CA TYR A 3 24.14 23.45 -1.49
C TYR A 3 22.65 23.73 -1.12
N LEU A 4 22.14 23.09 -0.06
CA LEU A 4 20.81 23.36 0.49
C LEU A 4 20.72 24.82 1.01
N GLU A 5 21.75 25.26 1.75
CA GLU A 5 21.83 26.65 2.24
C GLU A 5 21.94 27.64 1.09
N LEU A 6 22.76 27.32 0.08
CA LEU A 6 22.96 28.17 -1.09
C LEU A 6 21.69 28.38 -1.92
N LEU A 7 20.84 27.35 -2.00
CA LEU A 7 19.58 27.35 -2.74
C LEU A 7 18.36 27.65 -1.86
N SER A 8 18.57 27.96 -0.57
CA SER A 8 17.50 28.19 0.40
C SER A 8 16.50 27.03 0.51
N LEU A 9 17.01 25.79 0.36
CA LEU A 9 16.21 24.58 0.44
C LEU A 9 16.16 24.08 1.89
N THR A 10 14.98 23.70 2.34
CA THR A 10 14.76 23.15 3.69
C THR A 10 14.98 21.64 3.77
N ARG A 11 15.00 20.95 2.61
CA ARG A 11 15.21 19.50 2.49
C ARG A 11 15.82 19.14 1.15
N GLU A 12 16.31 17.91 1.06
CA GLU A 12 16.84 17.32 -0.19
C GLU A 12 15.70 17.17 -1.22
N PRO A 13 15.75 17.90 -2.37
CA PRO A 13 14.66 17.88 -3.35
C PRO A 13 14.70 16.64 -4.27
N PHE A 14 15.86 15.97 -4.39
CA PHE A 14 16.09 14.87 -5.34
C PHE A 14 16.45 13.56 -4.62
N SER A 15 15.78 13.27 -3.50
CA SER A 15 15.96 12.02 -2.80
C SER A 15 15.52 10.83 -3.68
N ASN A 16 16.32 9.77 -3.71
CA ASN A 16 15.95 8.50 -4.36
C ASN A 16 14.87 7.72 -3.60
N SER A 17 14.53 8.13 -2.38
CA SER A 17 13.47 7.51 -1.61
C SER A 17 12.11 8.10 -2.01
N PRO A 18 11.09 7.28 -2.31
CA PRO A 18 9.75 7.77 -2.59
C PRO A 18 9.19 8.55 -1.40
N ASP A 19 9.01 9.85 -1.56
CA ASP A 19 8.48 10.75 -0.53
C ASP A 19 7.07 11.23 -0.93
N PRO A 20 6.01 10.86 -0.18
CA PRO A 20 4.66 11.29 -0.48
C PRO A 20 4.44 12.80 -0.31
N ASP A 21 5.31 13.50 0.45
CA ASP A 21 5.24 14.94 0.64
C ASP A 21 5.92 15.73 -0.50
N ALA A 22 6.78 15.03 -1.27
CA ALA A 22 7.35 15.57 -2.52
C ALA A 22 6.50 15.21 -3.75
N TYR A 23 5.29 14.64 -3.56
CA TYR A 23 4.40 14.29 -4.64
C TYR A 23 3.95 15.53 -5.42
N TYR A 24 4.33 15.56 -6.70
CA TYR A 24 3.82 16.56 -7.64
C TYR A 24 2.54 16.07 -8.31
N ALA A 25 1.47 16.83 -8.17
CA ALA A 25 0.14 16.47 -8.67
C ALA A 25 0.02 16.74 -10.18
N ALA A 26 0.85 16.07 -11.00
CA ALA A 26 0.66 16.10 -12.44
C ALA A 26 -0.73 15.55 -12.81
N GLU A 27 -1.31 16.01 -13.89
CA GLU A 27 -2.67 15.66 -14.31
C GLU A 27 -2.88 14.15 -14.39
N THR A 28 -1.95 13.42 -15.04
CA THR A 28 -2.01 11.96 -15.17
C THR A 28 -1.95 11.23 -13.82
N HIS A 29 -1.10 11.70 -12.91
CA HIS A 29 -0.97 11.13 -11.57
C HIS A 29 -2.21 11.41 -10.72
N SER A 30 -2.73 12.62 -10.79
CA SER A 30 -3.96 13.01 -10.09
C SER A 30 -5.16 12.21 -10.58
N LEU A 31 -5.28 12.00 -11.89
CA LEU A 31 -6.33 11.17 -12.47
C LEU A 31 -6.21 9.70 -12.03
N CYS A 32 -4.99 9.16 -12.01
CA CYS A 32 -4.73 7.80 -11.53
C CYS A 32 -5.10 7.65 -10.06
N LEU A 33 -4.68 8.59 -9.20
CA LEU A 33 -5.00 8.59 -7.78
C LEU A 33 -6.51 8.63 -7.53
N ASN A 34 -7.22 9.52 -8.20
CA ASN A 34 -8.68 9.63 -8.10
C ASN A 34 -9.39 8.34 -8.53
N ARG A 35 -8.94 7.71 -9.63
CA ARG A 35 -9.49 6.43 -10.08
C ARG A 35 -9.28 5.31 -9.07
N LEU A 36 -8.11 5.24 -8.45
CA LEU A 36 -7.82 4.29 -7.39
C LEU A 36 -8.68 4.53 -6.16
N GLU A 37 -8.82 5.78 -5.70
CA GLU A 37 -9.69 6.11 -4.58
C GLU A 37 -11.15 5.73 -4.84
N ILE A 38 -11.66 6.01 -6.04
CA ILE A 38 -13.03 5.64 -6.44
C ILE A 38 -13.18 4.11 -6.46
N ALA A 39 -12.21 3.40 -7.05
CA ALA A 39 -12.25 1.94 -7.14
C ALA A 39 -12.24 1.28 -5.75
N ILE A 40 -11.44 1.80 -4.83
CA ILE A 40 -11.39 1.36 -3.45
C ILE A 40 -12.73 1.61 -2.75
N ARG A 41 -13.29 2.82 -2.85
CA ARG A 41 -14.60 3.16 -2.28
C ARG A 41 -15.74 2.31 -2.84
N LEU A 42 -15.65 1.92 -4.11
CA LEU A 42 -16.62 1.03 -4.77
C LEU A 42 -16.33 -0.46 -4.51
N LYS A 43 -15.40 -0.79 -3.61
CA LYS A 43 -15.03 -2.18 -3.25
C LYS A 43 -14.59 -3.03 -4.43
N ARG A 44 -13.94 -2.41 -5.42
CA ARG A 44 -13.35 -3.15 -6.54
C ARG A 44 -12.09 -3.85 -6.05
N GLY A 45 -12.11 -5.20 -6.02
CA GLY A 45 -11.16 -6.03 -5.30
C GLY A 45 -9.69 -5.83 -5.70
N LEU A 46 -9.33 -5.94 -6.98
CA LEU A 46 -7.95 -5.80 -7.44
C LEU A 46 -7.80 -4.56 -8.32
N ASN A 47 -6.86 -3.70 -7.95
CA ASN A 47 -6.48 -2.55 -8.75
C ASN A 47 -4.98 -2.63 -9.07
N VAL A 48 -4.61 -2.53 -10.33
CA VAL A 48 -3.24 -2.64 -10.80
C VAL A 48 -2.79 -1.32 -11.43
N VAL A 49 -1.65 -0.80 -10.99
CA VAL A 49 -1.02 0.40 -11.56
C VAL A 49 0.17 -0.02 -12.40
N LEU A 50 0.08 0.19 -13.70
CA LEU A 50 1.14 -0.11 -14.66
C LEU A 50 1.83 1.17 -15.11
N GLY A 51 3.11 1.07 -15.43
CA GLY A 51 3.90 2.18 -15.95
C GLY A 51 5.39 1.84 -15.94
N GLU A 52 6.17 2.55 -16.71
CA GLU A 52 7.63 2.37 -16.82
C GLU A 52 8.35 2.64 -15.49
N VAL A 53 9.59 2.20 -15.40
CA VAL A 53 10.46 2.50 -14.25
C VAL A 53 10.68 4.01 -14.17
N GLY A 54 10.68 4.58 -12.97
CA GLY A 54 10.88 6.02 -12.77
C GLY A 54 9.64 6.89 -12.92
N THR A 55 8.47 6.36 -13.34
CA THR A 55 7.24 7.15 -13.53
C THR A 55 6.53 7.55 -12.23
N GLY A 56 7.10 7.29 -11.07
CA GLY A 56 6.54 7.71 -9.78
C GLY A 56 5.45 6.80 -9.20
N LYS A 57 5.29 5.55 -9.69
CA LYS A 57 4.29 4.59 -9.16
C LYS A 57 4.40 4.40 -7.66
N SER A 58 5.60 4.20 -7.14
CA SER A 58 5.83 3.99 -5.71
C SER A 58 5.47 5.22 -4.88
N THR A 59 5.75 6.42 -5.39
CA THR A 59 5.37 7.68 -4.74
C THR A 59 3.84 7.85 -4.73
N LEU A 60 3.18 7.53 -5.86
CA LEU A 60 1.73 7.57 -5.99
C LEU A 60 1.05 6.58 -5.02
N CYS A 61 1.57 5.35 -4.92
CA CYS A 61 1.06 4.36 -3.98
C CYS A 61 1.25 4.80 -2.52
N ARG A 62 2.42 5.34 -2.16
CA ARG A 62 2.64 5.89 -0.81
C ARG A 62 1.73 7.08 -0.51
N LYS A 63 1.47 7.94 -1.51
CA LYS A 63 0.51 9.03 -1.37
C LYS A 63 -0.90 8.51 -1.13
N LEU A 64 -1.32 7.49 -1.88
CA LEU A 64 -2.63 6.83 -1.68
C LEU A 64 -2.74 6.22 -0.27
N VAL A 65 -1.73 5.46 0.15
CA VAL A 65 -1.67 4.87 1.51
C VAL A 65 -1.80 5.96 2.57
N LYS A 66 -1.02 7.04 2.47
CA LYS A 66 -1.08 8.17 3.40
C LYS A 66 -2.49 8.76 3.44
N THR A 67 -3.06 9.07 2.27
CA THR A 67 -4.40 9.66 2.16
C THR A 67 -5.50 8.76 2.74
N LEU A 68 -5.40 7.44 2.55
CA LEU A 68 -6.37 6.49 3.10
C LEU A 68 -6.17 6.28 4.60
N SER A 69 -4.92 6.20 5.08
CA SER A 69 -4.62 6.03 6.51
C SER A 69 -5.04 7.21 7.37
N GLU A 70 -5.21 8.39 6.79
CA GLU A 70 -5.75 9.57 7.47
C GLU A 70 -7.28 9.51 7.65
N LYS A 71 -7.95 8.55 6.99
CA LYS A 71 -9.40 8.38 7.07
C LYS A 71 -9.73 7.27 8.08
N PRO A 72 -10.64 7.52 9.04
CA PRO A 72 -10.98 6.53 10.07
C PRO A 72 -11.66 5.27 9.51
N ASP A 73 -12.17 5.35 8.29
CA ASP A 73 -12.92 4.28 7.65
C ASP A 73 -12.03 3.24 6.94
N PHE A 74 -10.70 3.43 6.98
CA PHE A 74 -9.77 2.56 6.27
C PHE A 74 -8.65 2.03 7.16
N THR A 75 -8.48 0.72 7.16
CA THR A 75 -7.25 0.07 7.64
C THR A 75 -6.45 -0.36 6.43
N VAL A 76 -5.25 0.21 6.27
CA VAL A 76 -4.43 0.03 5.06
C VAL A 76 -3.19 -0.79 5.39
N PHE A 77 -2.99 -1.90 4.67
CA PHE A 77 -1.77 -2.69 4.69
C PHE A 77 -1.01 -2.46 3.39
N CYS A 78 0.25 -2.07 3.50
CA CYS A 78 1.10 -1.83 2.35
C CYS A 78 2.23 -2.87 2.29
N LEU A 79 2.24 -3.68 1.24
CA LEU A 79 3.34 -4.60 0.93
C LEU A 79 4.30 -3.90 -0.03
N LEU A 80 5.46 -3.49 0.46
CA LEU A 80 6.45 -2.75 -0.33
C LEU A 80 7.28 -3.65 -1.25
N ASP A 81 7.43 -4.93 -0.88
CA ASP A 81 8.15 -5.93 -1.66
C ASP A 81 7.16 -6.91 -2.29
N GLY A 82 6.70 -6.58 -3.50
CA GLY A 82 5.91 -7.51 -4.33
C GLY A 82 6.74 -8.64 -4.99
N GLY A 83 8.05 -8.64 -4.78
CA GLY A 83 8.99 -9.61 -5.31
C GLY A 83 9.09 -10.90 -4.49
N ALA A 84 7.95 -11.48 -4.12
CA ALA A 84 7.97 -12.80 -3.51
C ALA A 84 8.42 -13.82 -4.56
N GLU A 85 9.61 -14.39 -4.38
CA GLU A 85 10.18 -15.43 -5.27
C GLU A 85 9.34 -16.71 -5.30
N SER A 86 8.45 -16.88 -4.33
CA SER A 86 7.56 -18.04 -4.22
C SER A 86 6.25 -17.67 -3.50
N ALA A 87 5.22 -18.50 -3.69
CA ALA A 87 3.97 -18.38 -2.97
C ALA A 87 4.16 -18.46 -1.44
N SER A 88 5.08 -19.31 -0.98
CA SER A 88 5.41 -19.45 0.44
C SER A 88 6.06 -18.20 1.01
N SER A 89 6.97 -17.54 0.28
CA SER A 89 7.58 -16.28 0.74
C SER A 89 6.56 -15.15 0.79
N PHE A 90 5.63 -15.11 -0.15
CA PHE A 90 4.51 -14.16 -0.14
C PHE A 90 3.58 -14.38 1.06
N LEU A 91 3.18 -15.62 1.34
CA LEU A 91 2.39 -15.96 2.52
C LEU A 91 3.10 -15.61 3.82
N LYS A 92 4.41 -15.85 3.91
CA LYS A 92 5.21 -15.46 5.08
C LYS A 92 5.17 -13.96 5.32
N THR A 93 5.29 -13.17 4.26
CA THR A 93 5.18 -11.71 4.33
C THR A 93 3.79 -11.30 4.80
N LEU A 94 2.72 -11.89 4.26
CA LEU A 94 1.35 -11.65 4.72
C LEU A 94 1.17 -12.00 6.20
N CYS A 95 1.62 -13.19 6.62
CA CYS A 95 1.55 -13.60 8.03
C CYS A 95 2.22 -12.58 8.95
N THR A 96 3.41 -12.12 8.57
CA THR A 96 4.14 -11.11 9.33
C THR A 96 3.35 -9.80 9.43
N HIS A 97 2.78 -9.33 8.32
CA HIS A 97 1.98 -8.09 8.30
C HIS A 97 0.70 -8.19 9.14
N PHE A 98 0.04 -9.35 9.15
CA PHE A 98 -1.16 -9.58 9.96
C PHE A 98 -0.86 -10.02 11.40
N GLY A 99 0.41 -10.17 11.78
CA GLY A 99 0.80 -10.64 13.11
C GLY A 99 0.33 -12.07 13.36
N VAL A 100 0.44 -12.94 12.36
CA VAL A 100 0.08 -14.35 12.40
C VAL A 100 1.35 -15.19 12.43
N ASP A 101 1.45 -16.07 13.41
CA ASP A 101 2.54 -17.05 13.49
C ASP A 101 2.30 -18.20 12.54
N TRP A 102 3.27 -18.48 11.67
CA TRP A 102 3.26 -19.58 10.72
C TRP A 102 4.65 -20.24 10.63
N ASP A 103 4.67 -21.56 10.75
CA ASP A 103 5.91 -22.38 10.74
C ASP A 103 6.45 -22.65 9.32
N GLY A 104 5.74 -22.23 8.29
CA GLY A 104 6.15 -22.40 6.89
C GLY A 104 5.78 -23.73 6.26
N LYS A 105 5.06 -24.63 6.97
CA LYS A 105 4.76 -25.98 6.49
C LYS A 105 3.42 -26.09 5.80
N ASP A 106 2.36 -25.66 6.45
CA ASP A 106 1.00 -25.76 5.91
C ASP A 106 0.49 -24.41 5.44
N THR A 107 0.31 -24.28 4.13
CA THR A 107 -0.21 -23.06 3.50
C THR A 107 -1.69 -22.86 3.77
N ALA A 108 -2.46 -23.93 3.93
CA ALA A 108 -3.88 -23.84 4.26
C ALA A 108 -4.08 -23.28 5.67
N GLU A 109 -3.29 -23.74 6.65
CA GLU A 109 -3.29 -23.20 8.00
C GLU A 109 -2.96 -21.71 8.03
N ALA A 110 -1.98 -21.27 7.22
CA ALA A 110 -1.63 -19.85 7.11
C ALA A 110 -2.80 -19.01 6.59
N ILE A 111 -3.46 -19.50 5.54
CA ILE A 111 -4.62 -18.82 4.93
C ILE A 111 -5.76 -18.70 5.95
N ASP A 112 -6.13 -19.79 6.61
CA ASP A 112 -7.20 -19.81 7.61
C ASP A 112 -6.92 -18.82 8.77
N LYS A 113 -5.67 -18.76 9.23
CA LYS A 113 -5.26 -17.82 10.28
C LYS A 113 -5.33 -16.37 9.82
N ILE A 114 -4.91 -16.09 8.59
CA ILE A 114 -5.01 -14.74 8.00
C ILE A 114 -6.48 -14.34 7.85
N GLU A 115 -7.32 -15.24 7.31
CA GLU A 115 -8.77 -14.99 7.16
C GLU A 115 -9.43 -14.72 8.51
N GLY A 116 -9.12 -15.52 9.52
CA GLY A 116 -9.60 -15.32 10.88
C GLY A 116 -9.18 -13.96 11.46
N LYS A 117 -7.95 -13.53 11.19
CA LYS A 117 -7.46 -12.22 11.63
C LYS A 117 -8.14 -11.06 10.90
N VAL A 118 -8.31 -11.18 9.58
CA VAL A 118 -9.03 -10.18 8.76
C VAL A 118 -10.48 -10.07 9.21
N LEU A 119 -11.15 -11.20 9.42
CA LEU A 119 -12.53 -11.22 9.91
C LEU A 119 -12.64 -10.58 11.29
N LYS A 120 -11.70 -10.85 12.20
CA LYS A 120 -11.67 -10.25 13.53
C LYS A 120 -11.52 -8.74 13.44
N LEU A 121 -10.57 -8.25 12.63
CA LEU A 121 -10.40 -6.82 12.39
C LEU A 121 -11.69 -6.19 11.85
N ALA A 122 -12.30 -6.77 10.82
CA ALA A 122 -13.55 -6.28 10.24
C ALA A 122 -14.73 -6.27 11.23
N LEU A 123 -14.77 -7.20 12.20
CA LEU A 123 -15.81 -7.25 13.23
C LEU A 123 -15.55 -6.29 14.40
N GLU A 124 -14.31 -6.11 14.80
CA GLU A 124 -13.93 -5.16 15.85
C GLU A 124 -14.22 -3.73 15.40
N GLU A 125 -13.96 -3.43 14.14
CA GLU A 125 -14.24 -2.13 13.52
C GLU A 125 -15.75 -1.84 13.38
N LYS A 126 -16.58 -2.85 13.10
CA LYS A 126 -18.06 -2.69 13.09
C LYS A 126 -18.68 -2.37 14.44
N ARG A 127 -17.94 -2.55 15.55
CA ARG A 127 -18.40 -2.18 16.90
C ARG A 127 -18.20 -0.70 17.24
N GLN A 128 -17.48 0.03 16.44
CA GLN A 128 -17.41 1.49 16.53
C GLN A 128 -18.56 2.10 15.72
N PRO A 129 -19.20 3.19 16.17
CA PRO A 129 -20.43 3.72 15.55
C PRO A 129 -20.22 4.37 14.17
N ASN A 130 -19.11 4.14 13.50
CA ASN A 130 -18.83 4.63 12.17
C ASN A 130 -18.75 3.43 11.20
N PRO A 131 -19.75 3.25 10.31
CA PRO A 131 -19.80 2.08 9.46
C PRO A 131 -18.92 2.26 8.25
N ILE A 132 -17.96 1.45 8.04
CA ILE A 132 -17.21 1.18 6.80
C ILE A 132 -15.70 1.22 7.04
N ASN A 133 -15.19 0.22 7.74
CA ASN A 133 -13.77 -0.09 7.73
C ASN A 133 -13.55 -1.29 6.80
N GLU A 134 -12.78 -1.09 5.75
CA GLU A 134 -12.47 -2.13 4.78
C GLU A 134 -10.96 -2.32 4.67
N VAL A 135 -10.58 -3.59 4.73
CA VAL A 135 -9.18 -4.00 4.50
C VAL A 135 -8.97 -4.15 3.00
N PHE A 136 -8.16 -3.29 2.40
CA PHE A 136 -7.78 -3.41 1.01
C PHE A 136 -6.29 -3.74 0.87
N PRO A 137 -5.94 -4.88 0.27
CA PRO A 137 -4.56 -5.12 -0.10
C PRO A 137 -4.17 -4.24 -1.28
N LEU A 138 -3.21 -3.36 -1.08
CA LEU A 138 -2.58 -2.61 -2.15
C LEU A 138 -1.30 -3.33 -2.58
N LEU A 139 -1.36 -4.02 -3.72
CA LEU A 139 -0.21 -4.66 -4.34
C LEU A 139 0.42 -3.70 -5.36
N THR A 140 1.67 -3.31 -5.12
CA THR A 140 2.47 -2.64 -6.14
C THR A 140 3.36 -3.67 -6.82
N MET A 141 3.15 -3.90 -8.11
CA MET A 141 4.05 -4.74 -8.89
C MET A 141 5.06 -3.86 -9.64
N PRO A 142 6.36 -4.20 -9.63
CA PRO A 142 7.30 -3.61 -10.58
C PRO A 142 6.83 -3.95 -12.01
N ALA A 143 7.11 -3.07 -12.96
CA ALA A 143 6.87 -3.40 -14.35
C ALA A 143 7.63 -4.69 -14.67
N LEU A 144 6.93 -5.67 -15.23
CA LEU A 144 7.60 -6.82 -15.85
C LEU A 144 8.54 -6.26 -16.92
N ALA A 145 9.84 -6.50 -16.74
CA ALA A 145 10.79 -6.28 -17.82
C ALA A 145 10.47 -7.31 -18.92
N ASP A 146 10.24 -6.83 -20.14
CA ASP A 146 10.14 -7.65 -21.34
C ASP A 146 11.47 -8.34 -21.62
#